data_e24b7caee0d9796e1f7efb8382cc2b3a
#
_entry.id   e24b7caee0d9796e1f7efb8382cc2b3a
#
_cell.length_a   1.000
_cell.length_b   1.000
_cell.length_c   1.000
_cell.angle_alpha   90.00
_cell.angle_beta   90.00
_cell.angle_gamma   90.00
#
_symmetry.space_group_name_H-M   'P 1'
#
loop_
_entity.id
_entity.type
_entity.pdbx_description
1 polymer ?
#
loop_
_entity_poly.entity_id
_entity_poly.type
_entity_poly.pdbx_seq_one_letter_code
_entity_poly.pdbx_strand_id
1 'polypeptide(L)'
;MKLRTWFIILIVLVIDAGILWWWQGYRLARSQDAVIRAAAEHYDVDPALVKAVVWRESRFDVDARGTSGELGLMQIRAAAAGEWAEAADISDFHHAHLLNSTSNTLCGAWYLHKLIDRYQHTDDPVAYALADYNAGRSNVLKWNNDAAETNSAAFIENIGFPTTKEYVKAVKEKFESFQGQLE
;
A
#
# COMPACT_ATOMS: atom_id res chain seq x y z
N MET A 1 28.80 12.96 39.96
CA MET A 1 28.48 11.55 39.65
C MET A 1 27.02 11.33 39.26
N LYS A 2 26.04 11.92 39.95
CA LYS A 2 24.60 11.68 39.71
C LYS A 2 24.05 12.11 38.32
N LEU A 3 24.49 13.24 37.76
CA LEU A 3 23.99 13.75 36.49
C LEU A 3 24.41 12.90 35.26
N ARG A 4 25.65 12.42 35.25
CA ARG A 4 26.16 11.50 34.20
C ARG A 4 25.44 10.16 34.18
N THR A 5 25.11 9.63 35.35
CA THR A 5 24.38 8.37 35.52
C THR A 5 22.96 8.50 34.96
N TRP A 6 22.26 9.59 35.28
CA TRP A 6 20.92 9.85 34.75
C TRP A 6 20.91 10.03 33.21
N PHE A 7 21.95 10.67 32.66
CA PHE A 7 22.09 10.84 31.22
C PHE A 7 22.31 9.49 30.50
N ILE A 8 23.12 8.58 31.08
CA ILE A 8 23.31 7.22 30.55
C ILE A 8 22.00 6.42 30.60
N ILE A 9 21.27 6.48 31.72
CA ILE A 9 19.98 5.80 31.85
C ILE A 9 18.99 6.30 30.80
N LEU A 10 18.92 7.60 30.57
CA LEU A 10 18.04 8.18 29.54
C LEU A 10 18.38 7.67 28.14
N ILE A 11 19.66 7.61 27.79
CA ILE A 11 20.11 7.07 26.50
C ILE A 11 19.70 5.61 26.34
N VAL A 12 19.89 4.77 27.36
CA VAL A 12 19.50 3.36 27.34
C VAL A 12 17.98 3.23 27.12
N LEU A 13 17.17 3.99 27.85
CA LEU A 13 15.72 3.96 27.70
C LEU A 13 15.25 4.38 26.30
N VAL A 14 15.91 5.36 25.69
CA VAL A 14 15.60 5.78 24.30
C VAL A 14 15.96 4.69 23.30
N ILE A 15 17.10 4.02 23.49
CA ILE A 15 17.52 2.89 22.65
C ILE A 15 16.55 1.72 22.79
N ASP A 16 16.20 1.34 24.01
CA ASP A 16 15.26 0.25 24.29
C ASP A 16 13.87 0.53 23.69
N ALA A 17 13.38 1.76 23.84
CA ALA A 17 12.12 2.18 23.23
C ALA A 17 12.18 2.10 21.69
N GLY A 18 13.31 2.49 21.08
CA GLY A 18 13.53 2.37 19.64
C GLY A 18 13.56 0.92 19.17
N ILE A 19 14.23 0.03 19.89
CA ILE A 19 14.27 -1.41 19.60
C ILE A 19 12.88 -2.04 19.73
N LEU A 20 12.13 -1.73 20.78
CA LEU A 20 10.78 -2.22 20.99
C LEU A 20 9.83 -1.76 19.89
N TRP A 21 9.90 -0.49 19.51
CA TRP A 21 9.09 0.07 18.43
C TRP A 21 9.41 -0.60 17.07
N TRP A 22 10.70 -0.78 16.75
CA TRP A 22 11.15 -1.49 15.55
C TRP A 22 10.68 -2.95 15.53
N TRP A 23 10.85 -3.65 16.66
CA TRP A 23 10.44 -5.06 16.80
C TRP A 23 8.92 -5.25 16.69
N GLN A 24 8.13 -4.33 17.26
CA GLN A 24 6.67 -4.35 17.13
C GLN A 24 6.25 -4.16 15.68
N GLY A 25 6.83 -3.21 14.97
CA GLY A 25 6.58 -2.99 13.54
C GLY A 25 6.96 -4.21 12.69
N TYR A 26 8.10 -4.85 12.99
CA TYR A 26 8.53 -6.07 12.32
C TYR A 26 7.56 -7.25 12.55
N ARG A 27 7.06 -7.43 13.78
CA ARG A 27 6.06 -8.47 14.08
C ARG A 27 4.74 -8.22 13.37
N LEU A 28 4.25 -6.99 13.36
CA LEU A 28 3.02 -6.62 12.66
C LEU A 28 3.13 -6.89 11.16
N ALA A 29 4.23 -6.50 10.54
CA ALA A 29 4.48 -6.75 9.13
C ALA A 29 4.41 -8.26 8.80
N ARG A 30 5.07 -9.10 9.59
CA ARG A 30 5.08 -10.56 9.36
C ARG A 30 3.76 -11.24 9.69
N SER A 31 2.96 -10.68 10.59
CA SER A 31 1.65 -11.25 10.94
C SER A 31 0.67 -11.23 9.77
N GLN A 32 0.88 -10.34 8.78
CA GLN A 32 0.02 -10.20 7.60
C GLN A 32 0.59 -10.89 6.35
N ASP A 33 1.80 -11.45 6.40
CA ASP A 33 2.48 -12.02 5.22
C ASP A 33 1.68 -13.13 4.54
N ALA A 34 1.02 -14.01 5.32
CA ALA A 34 0.25 -15.11 4.77
C ALA A 34 -0.99 -14.63 3.99
N VAL A 35 -1.74 -13.66 4.51
CA VAL A 35 -2.93 -13.12 3.83
C VAL A 35 -2.56 -12.27 2.63
N ILE A 36 -1.46 -11.53 2.71
CA ILE A 36 -0.92 -10.74 1.60
C ILE A 36 -0.51 -11.65 0.45
N ARG A 37 0.27 -12.72 0.74
CA ARG A 37 0.69 -13.69 -0.26
C ARG A 37 -0.50 -14.35 -0.94
N ALA A 38 -1.44 -14.89 -0.16
CA ALA A 38 -2.61 -15.57 -0.69
C ALA A 38 -3.46 -14.66 -1.60
N ALA A 39 -3.64 -13.40 -1.23
CA ALA A 39 -4.38 -12.43 -2.05
C ALA A 39 -3.62 -12.07 -3.34
N ALA A 40 -2.31 -11.87 -3.24
CA ALA A 40 -1.44 -11.54 -4.36
C ALA A 40 -1.40 -12.67 -5.39
N GLU A 41 -1.21 -13.93 -4.95
CA GLU A 41 -1.26 -15.13 -5.79
C GLU A 41 -2.63 -15.31 -6.45
N HIS A 42 -3.73 -15.04 -5.73
CA HIS A 42 -5.08 -15.19 -6.26
C HIS A 42 -5.39 -14.24 -7.43
N TYR A 43 -4.83 -13.03 -7.40
CA TYR A 43 -5.07 -12.01 -8.42
C TYR A 43 -3.85 -11.72 -9.31
N ASP A 44 -2.84 -12.57 -9.32
CA ASP A 44 -1.63 -12.45 -10.15
C ASP A 44 -0.94 -11.07 -9.99
N VAL A 45 -0.73 -10.66 -8.72
CA VAL A 45 0.03 -9.46 -8.36
C VAL A 45 1.25 -9.88 -7.56
N ASP A 46 2.38 -9.21 -7.75
CA ASP A 46 3.58 -9.48 -6.95
C ASP A 46 3.30 -9.27 -5.45
N PRO A 47 3.51 -10.31 -4.60
CA PRO A 47 3.26 -10.19 -3.16
C PRO A 47 4.04 -9.06 -2.48
N ALA A 48 5.25 -8.74 -2.96
CA ALA A 48 6.06 -7.64 -2.45
C ALA A 48 5.41 -6.28 -2.76
N LEU A 49 4.73 -6.14 -3.91
CA LEU A 49 3.98 -4.94 -4.26
C LEU A 49 2.76 -4.75 -3.35
N VAL A 50 1.96 -5.81 -3.15
CA VAL A 50 0.81 -5.76 -2.21
C VAL A 50 1.28 -5.38 -0.81
N LYS A 51 2.38 -5.98 -0.34
CA LYS A 51 2.98 -5.66 0.96
C LYS A 51 3.45 -4.21 1.06
N ALA A 52 4.03 -3.66 -0.02
CA ALA A 52 4.48 -2.27 -0.08
C ALA A 52 3.29 -1.29 0.02
N VAL A 53 2.18 -1.60 -0.64
CA VAL A 53 0.94 -0.81 -0.52
C VAL A 53 0.38 -0.89 0.89
N VAL A 54 0.25 -2.09 1.48
CA VAL A 54 -0.18 -2.26 2.88
C VAL A 54 0.69 -1.45 3.84
N TRP A 55 2.03 -1.50 3.66
CA TRP A 55 2.94 -0.70 4.46
C TRP A 55 2.68 0.81 4.31
N ARG A 56 2.41 1.28 3.11
CA ARG A 56 2.17 2.70 2.86
C ARG A 56 0.83 3.18 3.39
N GLU A 57 -0.22 2.38 3.23
CA GLU A 57 -1.60 2.73 3.57
C GLU A 57 -1.88 2.68 5.07
N SER A 58 -1.46 1.61 5.75
CA SER A 58 -1.87 1.36 7.13
C SER A 58 -0.72 1.08 8.10
N ARG A 59 0.52 0.90 7.62
CA ARG A 59 1.61 0.35 8.44
C ARG A 59 1.26 -1.00 9.07
N PHE A 60 0.48 -1.81 8.33
CA PHE A 60 -0.03 -3.12 8.75
C PHE A 60 -1.08 -3.06 9.86
N ASP A 61 -1.70 -1.91 10.09
CA ASP A 61 -2.83 -1.77 11.01
C ASP A 61 -4.12 -2.25 10.34
N VAL A 62 -4.68 -3.35 10.84
CA VAL A 62 -5.91 -3.97 10.30
C VAL A 62 -7.15 -3.14 10.58
N ASP A 63 -7.14 -2.33 11.63
CA ASP A 63 -8.26 -1.50 12.07
C ASP A 63 -8.16 -0.06 11.55
N ALA A 64 -7.16 0.22 10.68
CA ALA A 64 -6.94 1.55 10.14
C ALA A 64 -8.19 2.11 9.45
N ARG A 65 -8.50 3.39 9.73
CA ARG A 65 -9.63 4.11 9.16
C ARG A 65 -9.16 5.46 8.64
N GLY A 66 -9.32 5.67 7.34
CA GLY A 66 -9.01 6.93 6.69
C GLY A 66 -10.09 7.99 6.90
N THR A 67 -9.74 9.24 6.66
CA THR A 67 -10.64 10.40 6.85
C THR A 67 -11.76 10.49 5.81
N SER A 68 -11.61 9.82 4.66
CA SER A 68 -12.61 9.76 3.60
C SER A 68 -13.35 8.41 3.57
N GLY A 69 -13.29 7.64 4.68
CA GLY A 69 -13.97 6.38 4.84
C GLY A 69 -13.19 5.17 4.30
N GLU A 70 -11.90 5.31 4.09
CA GLU A 70 -11.03 4.19 3.74
C GLU A 70 -10.90 3.21 4.91
N LEU A 71 -10.84 1.89 4.64
CA LEU A 71 -10.80 0.86 5.66
C LEU A 71 -9.64 -0.13 5.47
N GLY A 72 -9.04 -0.51 6.60
CA GLY A 72 -8.16 -1.65 6.80
C GLY A 72 -6.77 -1.52 6.16
N LEU A 73 -6.11 -2.66 5.98
CA LEU A 73 -4.70 -2.77 5.58
C LEU A 73 -4.34 -1.97 4.32
N MET A 74 -5.20 -1.97 3.31
CA MET A 74 -4.97 -1.34 2.02
C MET A 74 -5.83 -0.08 1.82
N GLN A 75 -6.49 0.42 2.86
CA GLN A 75 -7.30 1.65 2.86
C GLN A 75 -8.26 1.73 1.68
N ILE A 76 -9.12 0.72 1.57
CA ILE A 76 -10.05 0.58 0.44
C ILE A 76 -11.31 1.43 0.68
N ARG A 77 -11.71 2.20 -0.33
CA ARG A 77 -12.95 2.98 -0.33
C ARG A 77 -14.15 2.13 -0.73
N ALA A 78 -15.33 2.55 -0.29
CA ALA A 78 -16.59 1.84 -0.55
C ALA A 78 -16.86 1.60 -2.05
N ALA A 79 -16.47 2.53 -2.94
CA ALA A 79 -16.66 2.36 -4.38
C ALA A 79 -15.85 1.19 -4.94
N ALA A 80 -14.53 1.13 -4.65
CA ALA A 80 -13.67 0.02 -5.07
C ALA A 80 -14.09 -1.31 -4.44
N ALA A 81 -14.55 -1.27 -3.18
CA ALA A 81 -15.05 -2.43 -2.47
C ALA A 81 -16.34 -3.00 -3.11
N GLY A 82 -17.26 -2.13 -3.53
CA GLY A 82 -18.48 -2.52 -4.24
C GLY A 82 -18.17 -3.16 -5.59
N GLU A 83 -17.26 -2.56 -6.37
CA GLU A 83 -16.83 -3.13 -7.65
C GLU A 83 -16.19 -4.53 -7.49
N TRP A 84 -15.38 -4.72 -6.44
CA TRP A 84 -14.80 -6.02 -6.14
C TRP A 84 -15.85 -7.04 -5.72
N ALA A 85 -16.79 -6.65 -4.84
CA ALA A 85 -17.85 -7.54 -4.37
C ALA A 85 -18.74 -8.01 -5.53
N GLU A 86 -19.06 -7.11 -6.48
CA GLU A 86 -19.79 -7.44 -7.70
C GLU A 86 -18.97 -8.40 -8.59
N ALA A 87 -17.69 -8.13 -8.83
CA ALA A 87 -16.83 -8.96 -9.64
C ALA A 87 -16.58 -10.36 -9.04
N ALA A 88 -16.63 -10.48 -7.69
CA ALA A 88 -16.44 -11.73 -6.96
C ALA A 88 -17.76 -12.44 -6.60
N ASP A 89 -18.91 -11.93 -7.08
CA ASP A 89 -20.26 -12.46 -6.82
C ASP A 89 -20.59 -12.61 -5.32
N ILE A 90 -20.22 -11.60 -4.51
CA ILE A 90 -20.46 -11.57 -3.05
C ILE A 90 -21.75 -10.81 -2.77
N SER A 91 -22.86 -11.51 -2.61
CA SER A 91 -24.22 -10.93 -2.48
C SER A 91 -24.45 -10.11 -1.20
N ASP A 92 -23.88 -10.53 -0.06
CA ASP A 92 -24.09 -9.91 1.26
C ASP A 92 -22.91 -9.05 1.70
N PHE A 93 -22.23 -8.39 0.76
CA PHE A 93 -21.08 -7.58 1.05
C PHE A 93 -21.45 -6.24 1.70
N HIS A 94 -20.79 -5.93 2.81
CA HIS A 94 -20.80 -4.62 3.44
C HIS A 94 -19.37 -4.07 3.54
N HIS A 95 -19.18 -2.77 3.33
CA HIS A 95 -17.89 -2.14 3.38
C HIS A 95 -17.10 -2.44 4.68
N ALA A 96 -17.80 -2.57 5.82
CA ALA A 96 -17.20 -2.92 7.11
C ALA A 96 -16.52 -4.32 7.13
N HIS A 97 -16.84 -5.22 6.19
CA HIS A 97 -16.15 -6.49 6.03
C HIS A 97 -14.67 -6.33 5.68
N LEU A 98 -14.28 -5.15 5.17
CA LEU A 98 -12.88 -4.83 4.89
C LEU A 98 -12.01 -4.55 6.13
N LEU A 99 -12.57 -4.59 7.34
CA LEU A 99 -11.77 -4.67 8.57
C LEU A 99 -11.23 -6.09 8.84
N ASN A 100 -11.66 -7.08 8.05
CA ASN A 100 -11.02 -8.40 8.03
C ASN A 100 -9.83 -8.37 7.07
N SER A 101 -8.66 -8.82 7.53
CA SER A 101 -7.41 -8.80 6.77
C SER A 101 -7.50 -9.52 5.43
N THR A 102 -8.15 -10.70 5.41
CA THR A 102 -8.29 -11.51 4.18
C THR A 102 -9.16 -10.81 3.15
N SER A 103 -10.35 -10.31 3.55
CA SER A 103 -11.23 -9.59 2.63
C SER A 103 -10.59 -8.30 2.13
N ASN A 104 -9.86 -7.59 3.00
CA ASN A 104 -9.19 -6.36 2.65
C ASN A 104 -8.06 -6.57 1.63
N THR A 105 -7.18 -7.55 1.88
CA THR A 105 -6.07 -7.86 0.97
C THR A 105 -6.56 -8.44 -0.36
N LEU A 106 -7.61 -9.29 -0.36
CA LEU A 106 -8.22 -9.77 -1.61
C LEU A 106 -8.79 -8.60 -2.44
N CYS A 107 -9.59 -7.73 -1.83
CA CYS A 107 -10.13 -6.56 -2.51
C CYS A 107 -9.03 -5.64 -3.05
N GLY A 108 -8.00 -5.36 -2.22
CA GLY A 108 -6.89 -4.50 -2.61
C GLY A 108 -6.01 -5.09 -3.71
N ALA A 109 -5.70 -6.38 -3.66
CA ALA A 109 -4.95 -7.07 -4.71
C ALA A 109 -5.73 -7.10 -6.04
N TRP A 110 -7.04 -7.40 -6.01
CA TRP A 110 -7.91 -7.29 -7.17
C TRP A 110 -7.88 -5.89 -7.79
N TYR A 111 -7.97 -4.85 -6.95
CA TYR A 111 -7.96 -3.48 -7.43
C TYR A 111 -6.60 -3.09 -8.03
N LEU A 112 -5.49 -3.51 -7.41
CA LEU A 112 -4.15 -3.32 -7.97
C LEU A 112 -3.99 -4.04 -9.31
N HIS A 113 -4.41 -5.29 -9.42
CA HIS A 113 -4.39 -6.05 -10.68
C HIS A 113 -5.15 -5.29 -11.78
N LYS A 114 -6.38 -4.88 -11.50
CA LYS A 114 -7.22 -4.10 -12.42
C LYS A 114 -6.54 -2.80 -12.88
N LEU A 115 -5.81 -2.12 -11.98
CA LEU A 115 -5.11 -0.89 -12.32
C LEU A 115 -3.83 -1.17 -13.12
N ILE A 116 -3.07 -2.19 -12.78
CA ILE A 116 -1.86 -2.61 -13.52
C ILE A 116 -2.25 -2.98 -14.97
N ASP A 117 -3.29 -3.78 -15.12
CA ASP A 117 -3.84 -4.18 -16.43
C ASP A 117 -4.21 -2.96 -17.29
N ARG A 118 -4.81 -1.94 -16.69
CA ARG A 118 -5.18 -0.69 -17.39
C ARG A 118 -3.99 0.00 -18.03
N TYR A 119 -2.82 -0.10 -17.45
CA TYR A 119 -1.60 0.60 -17.85
C TYR A 119 -0.53 -0.29 -18.47
N GLN A 120 -0.87 -1.52 -18.89
CA GLN A 120 0.08 -2.48 -19.50
C GLN A 120 0.77 -1.96 -20.77
N HIS A 121 0.23 -0.93 -21.40
CA HIS A 121 0.80 -0.28 -22.58
C HIS A 121 1.97 0.66 -22.28
N THR A 122 2.29 0.88 -20.99
CA THR A 122 3.36 1.76 -20.54
C THR A 122 4.65 0.99 -20.19
N ASP A 123 5.77 1.68 -20.10
CA ASP A 123 7.06 1.08 -19.74
C ASP A 123 7.16 0.61 -18.27
N ASP A 124 6.31 1.17 -17.37
CA ASP A 124 6.18 0.76 -15.98
C ASP A 124 4.73 0.90 -15.51
N PRO A 125 3.86 -0.10 -15.80
CA PRO A 125 2.45 -0.08 -15.41
C PRO A 125 2.21 0.18 -13.92
N VAL A 126 3.15 -0.27 -13.05
CA VAL A 126 3.05 -0.11 -11.60
C VAL A 126 3.06 1.37 -11.19
N ALA A 127 3.91 2.20 -11.81
CA ALA A 127 3.96 3.62 -11.50
C ALA A 127 2.61 4.33 -11.74
N TYR A 128 1.96 4.04 -12.86
CA TYR A 128 0.65 4.61 -13.20
C TYR A 128 -0.47 4.03 -12.32
N ALA A 129 -0.44 2.73 -12.07
CA ALA A 129 -1.41 2.06 -11.21
C ALA A 129 -1.37 2.62 -9.77
N LEU A 130 -0.20 2.86 -9.21
CA LEU A 130 -0.03 3.46 -7.89
C LEU A 130 -0.54 4.91 -7.83
N ALA A 131 -0.32 5.69 -8.88
CA ALA A 131 -0.87 7.04 -8.97
C ALA A 131 -2.40 7.04 -9.07
N ASP A 132 -2.99 6.11 -9.85
CA ASP A 132 -4.43 5.90 -9.96
C ASP A 132 -5.03 5.43 -8.64
N TYR A 133 -4.38 4.49 -7.97
CA TYR A 133 -4.78 3.99 -6.64
C TYR A 133 -4.91 5.13 -5.63
N ASN A 134 -3.92 6.01 -5.57
CA ASN A 134 -3.86 7.09 -4.58
C ASN A 134 -4.70 8.31 -4.96
N ALA A 135 -4.67 8.75 -6.23
CA ALA A 135 -5.27 10.01 -6.67
C ALA A 135 -6.51 9.83 -7.56
N GLY A 136 -6.75 8.63 -8.06
CA GLY A 136 -7.85 8.29 -8.95
C GLY A 136 -7.56 8.63 -10.42
N ARG A 137 -8.23 7.86 -11.29
CA ARG A 137 -8.05 7.91 -12.75
C ARG A 137 -8.16 9.30 -13.37
N SER A 138 -9.11 10.11 -12.91
CA SER A 138 -9.33 11.45 -13.48
C SER A 138 -8.12 12.37 -13.34
N ASN A 139 -7.31 12.18 -12.30
CA ASN A 139 -6.08 12.93 -12.11
C ASN A 139 -4.94 12.32 -12.94
N VAL A 140 -4.82 11.00 -13.00
CA VAL A 140 -3.84 10.33 -13.88
C VAL A 140 -4.01 10.79 -15.33
N LEU A 141 -5.23 10.85 -15.83
CA LEU A 141 -5.50 11.33 -17.22
C LEU A 141 -5.07 12.78 -17.47
N LYS A 142 -5.02 13.63 -16.43
CA LYS A 142 -4.49 15.00 -16.55
C LYS A 142 -2.97 15.03 -16.63
N TRP A 143 -2.30 14.07 -16.00
CA TRP A 143 -0.84 13.98 -15.94
C TRP A 143 -0.23 13.12 -17.04
N ASN A 144 -1.05 12.26 -17.65
CA ASN A 144 -0.69 11.30 -18.68
C ASN A 144 -0.86 11.94 -20.07
N ASN A 145 0.08 12.82 -20.43
CA ASN A 145 0.09 13.54 -21.69
C ASN A 145 1.49 13.51 -22.33
N ASP A 146 1.54 13.67 -23.65
CA ASP A 146 2.77 13.66 -24.43
C ASP A 146 3.66 12.43 -24.13
N ALA A 147 4.94 12.66 -23.80
CA ALA A 147 5.87 11.58 -23.48
C ALA A 147 5.43 10.77 -22.21
N ALA A 148 4.62 11.36 -21.33
CA ALA A 148 4.12 10.70 -20.13
C ALA A 148 3.05 9.62 -20.43
N GLU A 149 2.53 9.52 -21.63
CA GLU A 149 1.55 8.48 -22.01
C GLU A 149 2.14 7.07 -21.86
N THR A 150 3.42 6.90 -22.13
CA THR A 150 4.10 5.60 -22.10
C THR A 150 5.41 5.60 -21.31
N ASN A 151 5.96 6.76 -20.97
CA ASN A 151 7.21 6.91 -20.23
C ASN A 151 6.96 7.26 -18.78
N SER A 152 7.20 6.31 -17.88
CA SER A 152 6.94 6.43 -16.44
C SER A 152 7.77 7.51 -15.74
N ALA A 153 9.00 7.76 -16.19
CA ALA A 153 9.83 8.82 -15.62
C ALA A 153 9.22 10.20 -15.92
N ALA A 154 8.79 10.44 -17.17
CA ALA A 154 8.09 11.65 -17.55
C ALA A 154 6.73 11.77 -16.81
N PHE A 155 5.99 10.66 -16.70
CA PHE A 155 4.73 10.62 -15.97
C PHE A 155 4.90 11.01 -14.49
N ILE A 156 5.88 10.41 -13.79
CA ILE A 156 6.13 10.71 -12.37
C ILE A 156 6.49 12.21 -12.21
N GLU A 157 7.24 12.79 -13.13
CA GLU A 157 7.53 14.24 -13.07
C GLU A 157 6.28 15.10 -13.30
N ASN A 158 5.35 14.65 -14.15
CA ASN A 158 4.09 15.35 -14.43
C ASN A 158 3.02 15.22 -13.33
N ILE A 159 3.19 14.32 -12.35
CA ILE A 159 2.23 14.19 -11.24
C ILE A 159 2.07 15.54 -10.54
N GLY A 160 0.88 16.13 -10.67
CA GLY A 160 0.58 17.47 -10.16
C GLY A 160 0.36 17.54 -8.65
N PHE A 161 0.17 16.38 -7.97
CA PHE A 161 0.04 16.32 -6.52
C PHE A 161 1.35 15.84 -5.88
N PRO A 162 2.07 16.69 -5.12
CA PRO A 162 3.32 16.30 -4.46
C PRO A 162 3.17 15.06 -3.56
N THR A 163 2.04 14.95 -2.87
CA THR A 163 1.73 13.79 -2.01
C THR A 163 1.59 12.48 -2.79
N THR A 164 0.99 12.52 -3.99
CA THR A 164 0.88 11.35 -4.87
C THR A 164 2.22 10.99 -5.49
N LYS A 165 3.03 11.99 -5.89
CA LYS A 165 4.40 11.76 -6.37
C LYS A 165 5.25 11.06 -5.31
N GLU A 166 5.19 11.52 -4.07
CA GLU A 166 5.86 10.91 -2.93
C GLU A 166 5.33 9.48 -2.66
N TYR A 167 3.99 9.29 -2.74
CA TYR A 167 3.37 7.98 -2.58
C TYR A 167 3.93 6.97 -3.57
N VAL A 168 3.94 7.29 -4.87
CA VAL A 168 4.46 6.40 -5.92
C VAL A 168 5.93 6.05 -5.65
N LYS A 169 6.77 7.04 -5.36
CA LYS A 169 8.20 6.82 -5.07
C LYS A 169 8.40 5.93 -3.84
N ALA A 170 7.69 6.21 -2.73
CA ALA A 170 7.82 5.47 -1.49
C ALA A 170 7.34 4.02 -1.59
N VAL A 171 6.23 3.77 -2.32
CA VAL A 171 5.74 2.40 -2.54
C VAL A 171 6.72 1.62 -3.43
N LYS A 172 7.24 2.20 -4.51
CA LYS A 172 8.23 1.53 -5.36
C LYS A 172 9.51 1.17 -4.61
N GLU A 173 10.04 2.08 -3.79
CA GLU A 173 11.21 1.82 -2.94
C GLU A 173 10.95 0.66 -1.97
N LYS A 174 9.77 0.63 -1.36
CA LYS A 174 9.37 -0.48 -0.47
C LYS A 174 9.14 -1.78 -1.22
N PHE A 175 8.56 -1.72 -2.41
CA PHE A 175 8.40 -2.88 -3.28
C PHE A 175 9.76 -3.54 -3.55
N GLU A 176 10.76 -2.78 -3.97
CA GLU A 176 12.13 -3.28 -4.15
C GLU A 176 12.71 -3.89 -2.86
N SER A 177 12.49 -3.23 -1.70
CA SER A 177 12.98 -3.71 -0.41
C SER A 177 12.30 -4.98 0.11
N PHE A 178 11.09 -5.31 -0.36
CA PHE A 178 10.34 -6.50 0.02
C PHE A 178 10.51 -7.66 -0.96
N GLN A 179 11.18 -7.47 -2.09
CA GLN A 179 11.50 -8.55 -3.03
C GLN A 179 12.22 -9.70 -2.33
N GLY A 180 11.78 -10.95 -2.60
CA GLY A 180 12.33 -12.16 -2.00
C GLY A 180 11.95 -12.41 -0.51
N GLN A 181 11.21 -11.50 0.14
CA GLN A 181 10.81 -11.71 1.55
C GLN A 181 9.56 -12.57 1.73
N LEU A 182 8.79 -12.76 0.67
CA LEU A 182 7.51 -13.49 0.66
C LEU A 182 7.55 -14.75 -0.21
N GLU A 183 8.74 -15.17 -0.65
CA GLU A 183 8.97 -16.43 -1.36
C GLU A 183 8.83 -17.65 -0.45
#